data_bc2c9f6c1851ba4e989ebaf1155b0210
#
_entry.id   bc2c9f6c1851ba4e989ebaf1155b0210
#
_cell.length_a   1.000
_cell.length_b   1.000
_cell.length_c   1.000
_cell.angle_alpha   90.00
_cell.angle_beta   90.00
_cell.angle_gamma   90.00
#
_symmetry.space_group_name_H-M   'P 1'
#
loop_
_entity.id
_entity.type
_entity.pdbx_description
1 polymer ?
#
loop_
_entity_poly.entity_id
_entity_poly.type
_entity_poly.pdbx_seq_one_letter_code
_entity_poly.pdbx_strand_id
1 'polypeptide(L)'
;MAVKIRLQRHGKKNFAFFHIVVADTRAPRDGRFIEQIGSYNPNTNPATVVLNFERALAWLNVGAQPTLTAERILSYEGVLLAKHLQGGVKKGALTQEQADAKLAAWKAEKAAKVNAKKEGLSKDAAAAHKAAVEAEAKVNQERAEAIAKRKAEAEEAARAAAEAAAAEAAAQAAEAEAENPEA
;
A
#
# COMPACT_ATOMS: atom_id res chain seq x y z
N MET A 1 -7.84 14.24 -39.00
CA MET A 1 -7.16 13.19 -38.22
C MET A 1 -7.91 12.98 -36.93
N ALA A 2 -8.16 11.73 -36.52
CA ALA A 2 -8.86 11.46 -35.27
C ALA A 2 -7.85 11.44 -34.11
N VAL A 3 -8.04 12.34 -33.15
CA VAL A 3 -7.22 12.45 -31.95
C VAL A 3 -7.90 11.71 -30.81
N LYS A 4 -7.14 10.89 -30.07
CA LYS A 4 -7.65 10.14 -28.93
C LYS A 4 -6.92 10.49 -27.63
N ILE A 5 -7.67 10.50 -26.53
CA ILE A 5 -7.12 10.52 -25.16
C ILE A 5 -6.99 9.05 -24.75
N ARG A 6 -5.79 8.62 -24.44
CA ARG A 6 -5.50 7.23 -24.10
C ARG A 6 -4.41 7.08 -23.03
N LEU A 7 -4.26 5.89 -22.51
CA LEU A 7 -3.21 5.53 -21.56
C LEU A 7 -2.00 4.96 -22.31
N GLN A 8 -0.82 5.49 -22.03
CA GLN A 8 0.48 4.87 -22.36
C GLN A 8 1.00 4.13 -21.15
N ARG A 9 1.52 2.92 -21.35
CA ARG A 9 2.05 2.11 -20.26
C ARG A 9 3.54 2.37 -20.07
N HIS A 10 3.88 2.72 -18.84
CA HIS A 10 5.25 2.87 -18.34
C HIS A 10 5.44 2.01 -17.10
N GLY A 11 6.57 2.14 -16.42
CA GLY A 11 6.88 1.39 -15.21
C GLY A 11 7.56 0.05 -15.48
N LYS A 12 7.71 -0.75 -14.43
CA LYS A 12 8.43 -2.04 -14.46
C LYS A 12 7.48 -3.22 -14.74
N LYS A 13 8.06 -4.42 -14.94
CA LYS A 13 7.31 -5.67 -14.95
C LYS A 13 6.56 -5.82 -13.61
N ASN A 14 5.27 -6.13 -13.66
CA ASN A 14 4.36 -6.24 -12.51
C ASN A 14 4.09 -4.94 -11.71
N PHE A 15 4.68 -3.80 -12.10
CA PHE A 15 4.43 -2.49 -11.49
C PHE A 15 4.13 -1.46 -12.58
N ALA A 16 2.88 -1.49 -13.08
CA ALA A 16 2.44 -0.63 -14.16
C ALA A 16 2.21 0.80 -13.67
N PHE A 17 2.66 1.77 -14.44
CA PHE A 17 2.38 3.20 -14.29
C PHE A 17 1.91 3.72 -15.64
N PHE A 18 0.91 4.59 -15.67
CA PHE A 18 0.32 5.04 -16.92
C PHE A 18 0.41 6.55 -17.05
N HIS A 19 0.77 7.00 -18.25
CA HIS A 19 0.62 8.41 -18.65
C HIS A 19 -0.71 8.56 -19.41
N ILE A 20 -1.46 9.60 -19.07
CA ILE A 20 -2.67 9.99 -19.78
C ILE A 20 -2.23 10.94 -20.87
N VAL A 21 -2.36 10.53 -22.12
CA VAL A 21 -1.83 11.28 -23.28
C VAL A 21 -2.89 11.50 -24.34
N VAL A 22 -2.68 12.57 -25.08
CA VAL A 22 -3.40 12.89 -26.31
C VAL A 22 -2.53 12.46 -27.49
N ALA A 23 -3.03 11.58 -28.31
CA ALA A 23 -2.26 11.03 -29.43
C ALA A 23 -3.13 10.81 -30.67
N ASP A 24 -2.50 10.75 -31.83
CA ASP A 24 -3.15 10.31 -33.07
C ASP A 24 -3.58 8.84 -32.94
N THR A 25 -4.74 8.52 -33.52
CA THR A 25 -5.29 7.15 -33.53
C THR A 25 -4.36 6.15 -34.20
N ARG A 26 -3.56 6.59 -35.18
CA ARG A 26 -2.62 5.74 -35.95
C ARG A 26 -1.32 5.43 -35.20
N ALA A 27 -0.97 6.24 -34.19
CA ALA A 27 0.25 6.04 -33.43
C ALA A 27 0.16 4.77 -32.56
N PRO A 28 1.26 4.00 -32.38
CA PRO A 28 1.27 2.85 -31.47
C PRO A 28 1.00 3.28 -30.03
N ARG A 29 0.60 2.34 -29.15
CA ARG A 29 0.15 2.63 -27.77
C ARG A 29 1.16 3.47 -27.00
N ASP A 30 2.41 3.06 -26.96
CA ASP A 30 3.50 3.69 -26.19
C ASP A 30 4.43 4.55 -27.08
N GLY A 31 3.95 4.92 -28.27
CA GLY A 31 4.71 5.72 -29.22
C GLY A 31 4.52 7.23 -29.03
N ARG A 32 4.78 7.97 -30.14
CA ARG A 32 4.69 9.43 -30.14
C ARG A 32 3.28 9.92 -29.75
N PHE A 33 3.23 10.89 -28.87
CA PHE A 33 2.01 11.58 -28.45
C PHE A 33 2.11 13.08 -28.74
N ILE A 34 0.98 13.77 -28.74
CA ILE A 34 0.88 15.23 -28.96
C ILE A 34 1.15 15.95 -27.65
N GLU A 35 0.44 15.56 -26.59
CA GLU A 35 0.51 16.18 -25.27
C GLU A 35 0.26 15.15 -24.18
N GLN A 36 0.99 15.24 -23.06
CA GLN A 36 0.72 14.51 -21.84
C GLN A 36 -0.12 15.38 -20.91
N ILE A 37 -1.32 14.93 -20.57
CA ILE A 37 -2.27 15.66 -19.73
C ILE A 37 -2.32 15.17 -18.30
N GLY A 38 -1.66 14.03 -17.99
CA GLY A 38 -1.64 13.52 -16.62
C GLY A 38 -0.98 12.17 -16.46
N SER A 39 -1.10 11.63 -15.26
CA SER A 39 -0.62 10.29 -14.90
C SER A 39 -1.65 9.52 -14.07
N TYR A 40 -1.60 8.21 -14.17
CA TYR A 40 -2.46 7.29 -13.45
C TYR A 40 -1.63 6.16 -12.82
N ASN A 41 -1.69 6.03 -11.51
CA ASN A 41 -1.04 4.97 -10.76
C ASN A 41 -2.10 4.03 -10.15
N PRO A 42 -2.25 2.81 -10.66
CA PRO A 42 -3.19 1.83 -10.12
C PRO A 42 -2.66 1.09 -8.89
N ASN A 43 -1.35 1.19 -8.57
CA ASN A 43 -0.71 0.41 -7.51
C ASN A 43 -1.00 0.95 -6.10
N THR A 44 -1.62 2.12 -5.99
CA THR A 44 -2.05 2.72 -4.73
C THR A 44 -3.52 2.43 -4.45
N ASN A 45 -3.91 2.34 -3.19
CA ASN A 45 -5.32 2.21 -2.79
C ASN A 45 -5.72 3.37 -1.87
N PRO A 46 -6.60 4.26 -2.32
CA PRO A 46 -7.18 4.38 -3.67
C PRO A 46 -6.14 4.74 -4.75
N ALA A 47 -6.44 4.38 -6.02
CA ALA A 47 -5.57 4.70 -7.14
C ALA A 47 -5.32 6.22 -7.24
N THR A 48 -4.07 6.59 -7.53
CA THR A 48 -3.67 8.00 -7.64
C THR A 48 -3.82 8.47 -9.08
N VAL A 49 -4.59 9.53 -9.27
CA VAL A 49 -4.76 10.22 -10.56
C VAL A 49 -4.22 11.64 -10.41
N VAL A 50 -3.32 12.02 -11.29
CA VAL A 50 -2.86 13.42 -11.43
C VAL A 50 -3.23 13.87 -12.83
N LEU A 51 -4.13 14.83 -12.95
CA LEU A 51 -4.69 15.26 -14.23
C LEU A 51 -4.68 16.78 -14.31
N ASN A 52 -4.21 17.32 -15.45
CA ASN A 52 -4.44 18.72 -15.80
C ASN A 52 -5.89 18.86 -16.32
N PHE A 53 -6.76 19.30 -15.43
CA PHE A 53 -8.20 19.38 -15.67
C PHE A 53 -8.54 20.29 -16.86
N GLU A 54 -7.90 21.47 -16.94
CA GLU A 54 -8.19 22.44 -17.97
C GLU A 54 -7.78 21.95 -19.37
N ARG A 55 -6.58 21.33 -19.46
CA ARG A 55 -6.10 20.78 -20.72
C ARG A 55 -6.95 19.60 -21.19
N ALA A 56 -7.34 18.72 -20.25
CA ALA A 56 -8.23 17.61 -20.57
C ALA A 56 -9.59 18.10 -21.11
N LEU A 57 -10.16 19.13 -20.47
CA LEU A 57 -11.42 19.73 -20.88
C LEU A 57 -11.29 20.42 -22.26
N ALA A 58 -10.20 21.15 -22.49
CA ALA A 58 -9.92 21.80 -23.78
C ALA A 58 -9.85 20.77 -24.91
N TRP A 59 -9.13 19.68 -24.75
CA TRP A 59 -9.05 18.61 -25.74
C TRP A 59 -10.39 17.92 -26.03
N LEU A 60 -11.20 17.70 -24.97
CA LEU A 60 -12.56 17.17 -25.15
C LEU A 60 -13.47 18.14 -25.92
N ASN A 61 -13.32 19.45 -25.72
CA ASN A 61 -14.10 20.47 -26.44
C ASN A 61 -13.68 20.58 -27.91
N VAL A 62 -12.41 20.35 -28.24
CA VAL A 62 -11.88 20.29 -29.62
C VAL A 62 -12.32 18.99 -30.33
N GLY A 63 -12.84 18.00 -29.59
CA GLY A 63 -13.36 16.76 -30.15
C GLY A 63 -12.44 15.56 -30.03
N ALA A 64 -11.43 15.59 -29.17
CA ALA A 64 -10.63 14.41 -28.85
C ALA A 64 -11.52 13.32 -28.22
N GLN A 65 -11.41 12.09 -28.72
CA GLN A 65 -12.21 10.95 -28.27
C GLN A 65 -11.44 10.17 -27.20
N PRO A 66 -11.95 10.05 -25.97
CA PRO A 66 -11.32 9.21 -24.95
C PRO A 66 -11.54 7.72 -25.26
N THR A 67 -10.54 6.89 -24.96
CA THR A 67 -10.74 5.44 -24.87
C THR A 67 -11.57 5.12 -23.63
N LEU A 68 -12.23 3.97 -23.57
CA LEU A 68 -13.11 3.57 -22.46
C LEU A 68 -12.46 3.74 -21.07
N THR A 69 -11.19 3.33 -20.93
CA THR A 69 -10.46 3.47 -19.66
C THR A 69 -10.15 4.94 -19.33
N ALA A 70 -9.73 5.73 -20.34
CA ALA A 70 -9.49 7.15 -20.16
C ALA A 70 -10.78 7.89 -19.82
N GLU A 71 -11.89 7.54 -20.44
CA GLU A 71 -13.22 8.10 -20.17
C GLU A 71 -13.63 7.90 -18.70
N ARG A 72 -13.43 6.68 -18.17
CA ARG A 72 -13.69 6.38 -16.75
C ARG A 72 -12.83 7.23 -15.81
N ILE A 73 -11.55 7.44 -16.13
CA ILE A 73 -10.65 8.30 -15.35
C ILE A 73 -11.11 9.77 -15.43
N LEU A 74 -11.43 10.26 -16.62
CA LEU A 74 -11.95 11.62 -16.82
C LEU A 74 -13.29 11.85 -16.11
N SER A 75 -14.16 10.83 -16.08
CA SER A 75 -15.40 10.85 -15.31
C SER A 75 -15.11 10.88 -13.80
N TYR A 76 -14.13 10.10 -13.35
CA TYR A 76 -13.72 10.08 -11.95
C TYR A 76 -13.23 11.44 -11.45
N GLU A 77 -12.50 12.19 -12.27
CA GLU A 77 -12.01 13.54 -11.98
C GLU A 77 -13.06 14.64 -12.25
N GLY A 78 -14.20 14.28 -12.87
CA GLY A 78 -15.31 15.21 -13.13
C GLY A 78 -15.16 16.05 -14.41
N VAL A 79 -14.21 15.74 -15.29
CA VAL A 79 -13.99 16.48 -16.55
C VAL A 79 -15.19 16.32 -17.50
N LEU A 80 -15.78 15.12 -17.55
CA LEU A 80 -16.97 14.87 -18.37
C LEU A 80 -18.19 15.66 -17.84
N LEU A 81 -18.34 15.76 -16.53
CA LEU A 81 -19.37 16.58 -15.90
C LEU A 81 -19.19 18.05 -16.25
N ALA A 82 -17.96 18.58 -16.17
CA ALA A 82 -17.65 19.95 -16.54
C ALA A 82 -17.98 20.23 -18.02
N LYS A 83 -17.62 19.30 -18.93
CA LYS A 83 -18.00 19.40 -20.35
C LYS A 83 -19.52 19.46 -20.54
N HIS A 84 -20.26 18.61 -19.81
CA HIS A 84 -21.72 18.60 -19.87
C HIS A 84 -22.33 19.92 -19.37
N LEU A 85 -21.86 20.44 -18.24
CA LEU A 85 -22.32 21.72 -17.68
C LEU A 85 -22.02 22.88 -18.62
N GLN A 86 -20.80 22.93 -19.21
CA GLN A 86 -20.45 23.92 -20.22
C GLN A 86 -21.38 23.83 -21.45
N GLY A 87 -21.75 22.62 -21.85
CA GLY A 87 -22.76 22.41 -22.91
C GLY A 87 -24.12 22.98 -22.54
N GLY A 88 -24.54 22.87 -21.28
CA GLY A 88 -25.74 23.48 -20.73
C GLY A 88 -25.71 25.00 -20.76
N VAL A 89 -24.59 25.60 -20.40
CA VAL A 89 -24.37 27.05 -20.47
C VAL A 89 -24.43 27.55 -21.92
N LYS A 90 -23.76 26.86 -22.85
CA LYS A 90 -23.80 27.21 -24.28
C LYS A 90 -25.20 27.13 -24.89
N LYS A 91 -26.05 26.24 -24.37
CA LYS A 91 -27.45 26.13 -24.78
C LYS A 91 -28.42 27.09 -24.06
N GLY A 92 -27.92 27.88 -23.11
CA GLY A 92 -28.74 28.81 -22.31
C GLY A 92 -29.59 28.13 -21.22
N ALA A 93 -29.39 26.83 -20.96
CA ALA A 93 -30.15 26.10 -19.94
C ALA A 93 -29.67 26.34 -18.52
N LEU A 94 -28.41 26.79 -18.35
CA LEU A 94 -27.78 27.07 -17.06
C LEU A 94 -26.98 28.36 -17.15
N THR A 95 -26.91 29.10 -16.03
CA THR A 95 -25.94 30.19 -15.88
C THR A 95 -24.54 29.62 -15.56
N GLN A 96 -23.49 30.38 -15.86
CA GLN A 96 -22.11 29.99 -15.55
C GLN A 96 -21.93 29.73 -14.05
N GLU A 97 -22.46 30.60 -13.20
CA GLU A 97 -22.40 30.48 -11.75
C GLU A 97 -23.04 29.16 -11.23
N GLN A 98 -24.19 28.80 -11.80
CA GLN A 98 -24.87 27.56 -11.45
C GLN A 98 -24.07 26.32 -11.90
N ALA A 99 -23.39 26.40 -13.04
CA ALA A 99 -22.54 25.31 -13.53
C ALA A 99 -21.32 25.13 -12.62
N ASP A 100 -20.67 26.22 -12.25
CA ASP A 100 -19.51 26.21 -11.36
C ASP A 100 -19.87 25.74 -9.95
N ALA A 101 -21.01 26.18 -9.40
CA ALA A 101 -21.52 25.72 -8.11
C ALA A 101 -21.79 24.21 -8.11
N LYS A 102 -22.43 23.67 -9.16
CA LYS A 102 -22.69 22.22 -9.29
C LYS A 102 -21.39 21.41 -9.39
N LEU A 103 -20.41 21.92 -10.14
CA LEU A 103 -19.12 21.26 -10.27
C LEU A 103 -18.35 21.25 -8.94
N ALA A 104 -18.36 22.38 -8.20
CA ALA A 104 -17.72 22.51 -6.90
C ALA A 104 -18.37 21.59 -5.87
N ALA A 105 -19.70 21.53 -5.79
CA ALA A 105 -20.44 20.63 -4.91
C ALA A 105 -20.10 19.16 -5.18
N TRP A 106 -20.08 18.76 -6.46
CA TRP A 106 -19.70 17.40 -6.84
C TRP A 106 -18.25 17.05 -6.44
N LYS A 107 -17.29 17.97 -6.68
CA LYS A 107 -15.89 17.78 -6.27
C LYS A 107 -15.75 17.63 -4.77
N ALA A 108 -16.46 18.42 -3.98
CA ALA A 108 -16.45 18.34 -2.51
C ALA A 108 -17.00 17.00 -2.02
N GLU A 109 -18.14 16.54 -2.55
CA GLU A 109 -18.71 15.24 -2.22
C GLU A 109 -17.76 14.09 -2.58
N LYS A 110 -17.13 14.17 -3.74
CA LYS A 110 -16.15 13.17 -4.19
C LYS A 110 -14.92 13.13 -3.30
N ALA A 111 -14.37 14.30 -2.95
CA ALA A 111 -13.23 14.41 -2.04
C ALA A 111 -13.55 13.81 -0.66
N ALA A 112 -14.74 14.08 -0.12
CA ALA A 112 -15.19 13.50 1.14
C ALA A 112 -15.23 11.96 1.08
N LYS A 113 -15.79 11.39 0.02
CA LYS A 113 -15.82 9.93 -0.19
C LYS A 113 -14.41 9.31 -0.29
N VAL A 114 -13.49 9.96 -0.98
CA VAL A 114 -12.10 9.50 -1.11
C VAL A 114 -11.38 9.59 0.23
N ASN A 115 -11.55 10.67 0.98
CA ASN A 115 -10.94 10.86 2.28
C ASN A 115 -11.47 9.85 3.30
N ALA A 116 -12.77 9.62 3.36
CA ALA A 116 -13.37 8.60 4.20
C ALA A 116 -12.79 7.19 3.91
N LYS A 117 -12.58 6.86 2.63
CA LYS A 117 -11.93 5.60 2.26
C LYS A 117 -10.47 5.53 2.70
N LYS A 118 -9.71 6.62 2.56
CA LYS A 118 -8.31 6.68 3.03
C LYS A 118 -8.22 6.52 4.54
N GLU A 119 -9.09 7.18 5.28
CA GLU A 119 -9.16 7.07 6.74
C GLU A 119 -9.56 5.66 7.20
N GLY A 120 -10.52 5.03 6.53
CA GLY A 120 -10.87 3.63 6.79
C GLY A 120 -9.66 2.71 6.61
N LEU A 121 -8.98 2.79 5.46
CA LEU A 121 -7.78 1.99 5.18
C LEU A 121 -6.64 2.23 6.18
N SER A 122 -6.44 3.48 6.62
CA SER A 122 -5.41 3.79 7.62
C SER A 122 -5.75 3.22 9.00
N LYS A 123 -7.02 3.26 9.40
CA LYS A 123 -7.51 2.66 10.65
C LYS A 123 -7.38 1.15 10.63
N ASP A 124 -7.76 0.51 9.52
CA ASP A 124 -7.66 -0.94 9.35
C ASP A 124 -6.19 -1.40 9.38
N ALA A 125 -5.29 -0.66 8.72
CA ALA A 125 -3.87 -0.94 8.74
C ALA A 125 -3.27 -0.77 10.15
N ALA A 126 -3.66 0.28 10.88
CA ALA A 126 -3.22 0.50 12.25
C ALA A 126 -3.73 -0.59 13.20
N ALA A 127 -4.99 -1.01 13.07
CA ALA A 127 -5.56 -2.10 13.84
C ALA A 127 -4.87 -3.44 13.57
N ALA A 128 -4.61 -3.75 12.29
CA ALA A 128 -3.88 -4.95 11.89
C ALA A 128 -2.45 -4.96 12.43
N HIS A 129 -1.75 -3.83 12.36
CA HIS A 129 -0.41 -3.69 12.91
C HIS A 129 -0.39 -3.90 14.44
N LYS A 130 -1.35 -3.29 15.16
CA LYS A 130 -1.48 -3.46 16.61
C LYS A 130 -1.73 -4.92 16.99
N ALA A 131 -2.64 -5.59 16.29
CA ALA A 131 -2.93 -7.02 16.51
C ALA A 131 -1.70 -7.90 16.23
N ALA A 132 -0.92 -7.57 15.18
CA ALA A 132 0.32 -8.29 14.88
C ALA A 132 1.37 -8.12 15.98
N VAL A 133 1.57 -6.91 16.49
CA VAL A 133 2.51 -6.62 17.59
C VAL A 133 2.08 -7.34 18.88
N GLU A 134 0.79 -7.37 19.20
CA GLU A 134 0.27 -8.10 20.37
C GLU A 134 0.47 -9.62 20.23
N ALA A 135 0.26 -10.16 19.03
CA ALA A 135 0.52 -11.57 18.76
C ALA A 135 2.02 -11.92 18.87
N GLU A 136 2.89 -11.07 18.33
CA GLU A 136 4.33 -11.24 18.43
C GLU A 136 4.81 -11.15 19.89
N ALA A 137 4.28 -10.22 20.68
CA ALA A 137 4.61 -10.10 22.09
C ALA A 137 4.26 -11.38 22.88
N LYS A 138 3.10 -12.02 22.61
CA LYS A 138 2.73 -13.28 23.22
C LYS A 138 3.69 -14.42 22.85
N VAL A 139 4.03 -14.54 21.58
CA VAL A 139 4.99 -15.55 21.11
C VAL A 139 6.37 -15.34 21.74
N ASN A 140 6.81 -14.08 21.89
CA ASN A 140 8.07 -13.76 22.51
C ASN A 140 8.09 -14.07 24.02
N GLN A 141 6.97 -13.84 24.72
CA GLN A 141 6.80 -14.25 26.12
C GLN A 141 6.88 -15.77 26.28
N GLU A 142 6.14 -16.52 25.48
CA GLU A 142 6.18 -18.00 25.50
C GLU A 142 7.59 -18.54 25.22
N ARG A 143 8.31 -17.94 24.27
CA ARG A 143 9.70 -18.30 23.98
C ARG A 143 10.63 -17.99 25.15
N ALA A 144 10.46 -16.83 25.77
CA ALA A 144 11.27 -16.43 26.92
C ALA A 144 11.05 -17.37 28.11
N GLU A 145 9.81 -17.76 28.39
CA GLU A 145 9.47 -18.75 29.41
C GLU A 145 10.05 -20.13 29.10
N ALA A 146 9.95 -20.58 27.84
CA ALA A 146 10.54 -21.86 27.43
C ALA A 146 12.07 -21.86 27.55
N ILE A 147 12.74 -20.76 27.22
CA ILE A 147 14.19 -20.59 27.39
C ILE A 147 14.56 -20.58 28.87
N ALA A 148 13.78 -19.88 29.70
CA ALA A 148 14.01 -19.82 31.15
C ALA A 148 13.88 -21.22 31.79
N LYS A 149 12.85 -21.98 31.43
CA LYS A 149 12.67 -23.37 31.88
C LYS A 149 13.84 -24.28 31.48
N ARG A 150 14.26 -24.20 30.20
CA ARG A 150 15.42 -24.99 29.73
C ARG A 150 16.73 -24.64 30.44
N LYS A 151 16.92 -23.34 30.74
CA LYS A 151 18.10 -22.90 31.51
C LYS A 151 18.05 -23.42 32.94
N ALA A 152 16.90 -23.32 33.60
CA ALA A 152 16.71 -23.84 34.95
C ALA A 152 16.94 -25.38 35.00
N GLU A 153 16.39 -26.13 34.09
CA GLU A 153 16.60 -27.58 33.96
C GLU A 153 18.07 -27.92 33.68
N ALA A 154 18.74 -27.14 32.82
CA ALA A 154 20.16 -27.32 32.54
C ALA A 154 21.07 -27.02 33.76
N GLU A 155 20.73 -25.95 34.49
CA GLU A 155 21.45 -25.59 35.74
C GLU A 155 21.23 -26.66 36.82
N GLU A 156 20.03 -27.17 36.97
CA GLU A 156 19.71 -28.24 37.93
C GLU A 156 20.40 -29.55 37.55
N ALA A 157 20.39 -29.91 36.26
CA ALA A 157 21.16 -31.07 35.77
C ALA A 157 22.69 -30.92 35.96
N ALA A 158 23.22 -29.70 35.70
CA ALA A 158 24.63 -29.42 35.92
C ALA A 158 25.01 -29.48 37.41
N ARG A 159 24.12 -29.05 38.30
CA ARG A 159 24.32 -29.13 39.76
C ARG A 159 24.27 -30.57 40.25
N ALA A 160 23.30 -31.35 39.78
CA ALA A 160 23.20 -32.78 40.09
C ALA A 160 24.44 -33.56 39.60
N ALA A 161 24.93 -33.26 38.38
CA ALA A 161 26.15 -33.85 37.84
C ALA A 161 27.40 -33.45 38.64
N ALA A 162 27.51 -32.23 39.11
CA ALA A 162 28.60 -31.74 39.95
C ALA A 162 28.58 -32.40 41.35
N GLU A 163 27.40 -32.57 41.94
CA GLU A 163 27.23 -33.31 43.21
C GLU A 163 27.58 -34.81 43.05
N ALA A 164 27.17 -35.44 41.98
CA ALA A 164 27.52 -36.84 41.69
C ALA A 164 29.03 -37.00 41.47
N ALA A 165 29.67 -36.11 40.73
CA ALA A 165 31.13 -36.12 40.55
C ALA A 165 31.92 -35.86 41.85
N ALA A 166 31.40 -34.98 42.72
CA ALA A 166 32.00 -34.76 44.05
C ALA A 166 31.82 -35.97 44.96
N ALA A 167 30.71 -36.65 44.92
CA ALA A 167 30.49 -37.90 45.67
C ALA A 167 31.37 -39.05 45.19
N GLU A 168 31.54 -39.20 43.84
CA GLU A 168 32.49 -40.16 43.28
C GLU A 168 33.94 -39.87 43.64
N ALA A 169 34.36 -38.58 43.60
CA ALA A 169 35.71 -38.18 44.03
C ALA A 169 35.95 -38.44 45.54
N ALA A 170 34.94 -38.19 46.38
CA ALA A 170 35.00 -38.48 47.80
C ALA A 170 35.07 -40.02 48.07
N ALA A 171 34.35 -40.83 47.32
CA ALA A 171 34.40 -42.27 47.41
C ALA A 171 35.78 -42.85 46.98
N GLN A 172 36.37 -42.31 45.91
CA GLN A 172 37.69 -42.68 45.43
C GLN A 172 38.80 -42.27 46.41
N ALA A 173 38.64 -41.10 47.06
CA ALA A 173 39.58 -40.66 48.11
C ALA A 173 39.51 -41.54 49.36
N ALA A 174 38.31 -41.99 49.74
CA ALA A 174 38.12 -42.94 50.86
C ALA A 174 38.67 -44.35 50.57
N GLU A 175 38.55 -44.84 49.31
CA GLU A 175 39.17 -46.10 48.89
C GLU A 175 40.72 -45.99 48.86
N ALA A 176 41.29 -44.85 48.43
CA ALA A 176 42.74 -44.66 48.42
C ALA A 176 43.32 -44.54 49.83
N GLU A 177 42.57 -44.02 50.83
CA GLU A 177 42.98 -44.02 52.22
C GLU A 177 42.89 -45.44 52.89
N ALA A 178 41.95 -46.27 52.41
CA ALA A 178 41.78 -47.64 52.91
C ALA A 178 42.85 -48.59 52.36
N GLU A 179 43.46 -48.29 51.22
CA GLU A 179 44.47 -49.17 50.57
C GLU A 179 45.92 -48.88 51.03
N ASN A 180 46.14 -47.86 51.89
CA ASN A 180 47.47 -47.55 52.41
C ASN A 180 47.50 -47.42 53.96
N PRO A 181 47.38 -48.54 54.70
CA PRO A 181 47.36 -48.51 56.16
C PRO A 181 48.80 -48.61 56.84
N GLU A 182 49.91 -48.37 56.10
CA GLU A 182 51.27 -48.35 56.72
C GLU A 182 52.15 -47.21 56.12
N ALA A 183 52.27 -46.09 56.84
CA ALA A 183 53.44 -45.31 56.89
C ALA A 183 53.49 -44.51 58.20
#